data_db4eeb713f3bc3645d2456bc92df3719
#
_entry.id   db4eeb713f3bc3645d2456bc92df3719
#
_cell.length_a   1.000
_cell.length_b   1.000
_cell.length_c   1.000
_cell.angle_alpha   90.00
_cell.angle_beta   90.00
_cell.angle_gamma   90.00
#
_symmetry.space_group_name_H-M   'P 1'
#
loop_
_entity.id
_entity.type
_entity.pdbx_description
1 polymer ?
#
loop_
_entity_poly.entity_id
_entity_poly.type
_entity_poly.pdbx_seq_one_letter_code
_entity_poly.pdbx_strand_id
1 'polypeptide(L)'
;MRKLFVAIAALLVPVAASAGGYVVPNINARDMAMAGSAQAAQDDAAASYALPAALARLDGLSLSADVSLIDFRSTWTDPTSGATSTMIPKAAFPPALYLAYGLPLSNGMRVGLGAGLTIPGGGFVFWQPNWPGRNEIISVDRKVYGTYLTAGVQLMPQLRLGGGLVYYRTTEHLIQGVNFLGPVPGQIELGTVGGALSYDLSVELQPLMSLPFTIAFDYKHQGVQTLTGQAHATNVPAGLLPALLDQHVSHVLTYPNQINLGAGYRPIAPVLVTFDWTWERFHVYKQDLFVGDRGVTVVVPRDYKNGYTLRVGTEVKVLPLLKLRAGVLRDFSPSRPETLSPTLPDASSTAISFGVGVDPTPNLEISASYFHDWQDAILTAGTEVFAGSYDTRANIFALSLTWKPGTSTK
;
A
#
# COMPACT_ATOMS: atom_id res chain seq x y z
N MET A 1 -15.90 -22.18 33.02
CA MET A 1 -15.21 -21.07 32.34
C MET A 1 -13.68 -21.17 32.29
N ARG A 2 -13.08 -22.33 32.55
CA ARG A 2 -11.60 -22.50 32.58
C ARG A 2 -11.01 -23.33 31.42
N LYS A 3 -11.83 -23.73 30.43
CA LYS A 3 -11.40 -24.60 29.31
C LYS A 3 -11.40 -23.92 27.93
N LEU A 4 -11.69 -22.61 27.86
CA LEU A 4 -11.70 -21.87 26.58
C LEU A 4 -10.42 -21.06 26.31
N PHE A 5 -9.49 -21.00 27.27
CA PHE A 5 -8.25 -20.20 27.15
C PHE A 5 -7.03 -20.98 26.65
N VAL A 6 -7.13 -22.28 26.39
CA VAL A 6 -5.96 -23.13 26.04
C VAL A 6 -5.86 -23.40 24.52
N ALA A 7 -6.85 -23.03 23.70
CA ALA A 7 -6.88 -23.37 22.27
C ALA A 7 -6.31 -22.29 21.33
N ILE A 8 -5.90 -21.11 21.82
CA ILE A 8 -5.37 -20.01 20.96
C ILE A 8 -3.84 -19.91 20.99
N ALA A 9 -3.14 -20.67 21.83
CA ALA A 9 -1.70 -20.53 22.04
C ALA A 9 -0.81 -21.46 21.18
N ALA A 10 -1.35 -22.17 20.17
CA ALA A 10 -0.61 -23.23 19.47
C ALA A 10 -0.40 -23.02 17.97
N LEU A 11 -0.39 -21.77 17.47
CA LEU A 11 -0.11 -21.45 16.04
C LEU A 11 0.84 -20.26 15.88
N LEU A 12 1.85 -20.14 16.73
CA LEU A 12 2.97 -19.23 16.51
C LEU A 12 4.17 -19.99 15.94
N VAL A 13 4.08 -20.37 14.67
CA VAL A 13 5.25 -20.66 13.87
C VAL A 13 5.73 -19.32 13.31
N PRO A 14 6.96 -18.88 13.57
CA PRO A 14 7.48 -17.65 12.96
C PRO A 14 7.67 -17.89 11.47
N VAL A 15 6.82 -17.29 10.66
CA VAL A 15 6.94 -17.24 9.21
C VAL A 15 7.17 -15.79 8.85
N ALA A 16 8.20 -15.52 8.07
CA ALA A 16 8.65 -14.18 7.69
C ALA A 16 7.82 -13.56 6.54
N ALA A 17 7.90 -12.27 6.36
CA ALA A 17 6.85 -11.47 5.74
C ALA A 17 7.21 -10.29 4.82
N SER A 18 6.39 -9.85 3.87
CA SER A 18 6.47 -8.56 3.13
C SER A 18 5.15 -8.03 2.54
N ALA A 19 5.13 -6.72 2.20
CA ALA A 19 4.08 -6.13 1.38
C ALA A 19 4.38 -6.35 -0.11
N GLY A 20 3.39 -6.74 -0.93
CA GLY A 20 3.56 -7.13 -2.33
C GLY A 20 3.81 -5.98 -3.30
N GLY A 21 4.97 -5.98 -3.97
CA GLY A 21 5.30 -5.02 -5.01
C GLY A 21 5.43 -3.58 -4.50
N TYR A 22 4.78 -2.63 -5.16
CA TYR A 22 4.76 -1.21 -4.77
C TYR A 22 3.40 -0.71 -4.29
N VAL A 23 2.48 -1.59 -3.96
CA VAL A 23 1.20 -1.24 -3.32
C VAL A 23 1.41 -1.14 -1.81
N VAL A 24 0.94 -0.05 -1.21
CA VAL A 24 1.06 0.20 0.24
C VAL A 24 -0.33 0.17 0.88
N PRO A 25 -0.63 -0.81 1.74
CA PRO A 25 -1.94 -0.94 2.39
C PRO A 25 -2.07 0.06 3.55
N ASN A 26 -1.96 1.36 3.26
CA ASN A 26 -2.04 2.41 4.28
C ASN A 26 -3.32 3.21 4.11
N ILE A 27 -4.42 2.77 4.75
CA ILE A 27 -5.71 3.47 4.74
C ILE A 27 -5.78 4.48 5.88
N ASN A 28 -5.71 3.99 7.11
CA ASN A 28 -5.73 4.79 8.34
C ASN A 28 -5.16 3.98 9.52
N ALA A 29 -4.94 4.62 10.68
CA ALA A 29 -4.37 3.95 11.85
C ALA A 29 -5.27 2.83 12.40
N ARG A 30 -6.61 2.96 12.28
CA ARG A 30 -7.54 1.90 12.69
C ARG A 30 -7.36 0.64 11.86
N ASP A 31 -7.32 0.81 10.54
CA ASP A 31 -7.16 -0.29 9.60
C ASP A 31 -5.76 -0.93 9.73
N MET A 32 -4.73 -0.08 9.81
CA MET A 32 -3.35 -0.52 10.02
C MET A 32 -3.18 -1.33 11.33
N ALA A 33 -3.88 -0.94 12.41
CA ALA A 33 -3.87 -1.68 13.68
C ALA A 33 -4.44 -3.11 13.56
N MET A 34 -5.27 -3.36 12.55
CA MET A 34 -5.86 -4.66 12.21
C MET A 34 -5.18 -5.30 10.99
N ALA A 35 -3.92 -4.93 10.72
CA ALA A 35 -3.11 -5.39 9.58
C ALA A 35 -3.77 -5.15 8.21
N GLY A 36 -4.61 -4.13 8.06
CA GLY A 36 -5.31 -3.81 6.83
C GLY A 36 -6.54 -4.68 6.55
N SER A 37 -7.14 -5.34 7.56
CA SER A 37 -8.27 -6.27 7.39
C SER A 37 -9.64 -5.66 7.68
N ALA A 38 -9.76 -4.33 7.74
CA ALA A 38 -11.00 -3.68 8.16
C ALA A 38 -11.97 -3.35 7.00
N GLN A 39 -11.83 -3.94 5.82
CA GLN A 39 -12.63 -3.60 4.65
C GLN A 39 -14.15 -3.75 4.91
N ALA A 40 -14.60 -4.88 5.42
CA ALA A 40 -16.02 -5.12 5.74
C ALA A 40 -16.51 -4.38 7.00
N ALA A 41 -15.64 -3.63 7.68
CA ALA A 41 -15.93 -2.90 8.91
C ALA A 41 -15.84 -1.37 8.75
N GLN A 42 -15.71 -0.86 7.52
CA GLN A 42 -15.61 0.57 7.25
C GLN A 42 -16.88 1.29 7.67
N ASP A 43 -16.75 2.28 8.55
CA ASP A 43 -17.88 3.05 9.10
C ASP A 43 -17.57 4.56 9.22
N ASP A 44 -16.57 5.05 8.49
CA ASP A 44 -16.13 6.44 8.44
C ASP A 44 -15.80 6.91 7.01
N ALA A 45 -15.23 8.11 6.88
CA ALA A 45 -14.90 8.72 5.59
C ALA A 45 -13.87 7.93 4.78
N ALA A 46 -13.03 7.08 5.40
CA ALA A 46 -12.06 6.25 4.70
C ALA A 46 -12.74 5.18 3.82
N ALA A 47 -14.03 4.92 4.00
CA ALA A 47 -14.85 4.13 3.07
C ALA A 47 -14.76 4.64 1.63
N SER A 48 -14.51 5.95 1.41
CA SER A 48 -14.33 6.52 0.07
C SER A 48 -13.17 5.90 -0.72
N TYR A 49 -12.18 5.33 -0.03
CA TYR A 49 -11.07 4.58 -0.61
C TYR A 49 -11.23 3.06 -0.44
N ALA A 50 -11.60 2.62 0.77
CA ALA A 50 -11.53 1.21 1.13
C ALA A 50 -12.71 0.39 0.61
N LEU A 51 -13.93 0.93 0.65
CA LEU A 51 -15.18 0.27 0.26
C LEU A 51 -16.28 1.31 0.00
N PRO A 52 -16.38 1.92 -1.19
CA PRO A 52 -17.37 2.94 -1.50
C PRO A 52 -18.83 2.54 -1.16
N ALA A 53 -19.19 1.26 -1.26
CA ALA A 53 -20.51 0.76 -0.87
C ALA A 53 -20.86 1.10 0.60
N ALA A 54 -19.87 1.12 1.49
CA ALA A 54 -20.05 1.41 2.92
C ALA A 54 -20.40 2.89 3.19
N LEU A 55 -20.17 3.81 2.24
CA LEU A 55 -20.57 5.20 2.36
C LEU A 55 -22.08 5.36 2.63
N ALA A 56 -22.91 4.45 2.09
CA ALA A 56 -24.34 4.45 2.32
C ALA A 56 -24.73 4.10 3.78
N ARG A 57 -23.80 3.65 4.63
CA ARG A 57 -24.03 3.44 6.07
C ARG A 57 -23.90 4.73 6.89
N LEU A 58 -23.20 5.73 6.37
CA LEU A 58 -22.88 6.94 7.11
C LEU A 58 -24.13 7.78 7.37
N ASP A 59 -24.14 8.45 8.51
CA ASP A 59 -25.15 9.45 8.89
C ASP A 59 -24.47 10.83 8.94
N GLY A 60 -24.82 11.69 7.96
CA GLY A 60 -24.27 13.05 7.88
C GLY A 60 -22.79 13.08 7.52
N LEU A 61 -22.09 14.09 8.01
CA LEU A 61 -20.68 14.36 7.70
C LEU A 61 -19.75 13.42 8.43
N SER A 62 -18.72 12.94 7.74
CA SER A 62 -17.57 12.25 8.32
C SER A 62 -16.29 12.79 7.70
N LEU A 63 -15.29 13.05 8.53
CA LEU A 63 -13.95 13.50 8.14
C LEU A 63 -12.92 12.59 8.79
N SER A 64 -11.91 12.17 8.02
CA SER A 64 -10.74 11.46 8.56
C SER A 64 -9.46 12.09 8.03
N ALA A 65 -8.49 12.29 8.91
CA ALA A 65 -7.14 12.74 8.59
C ALA A 65 -6.14 11.78 9.22
N ASP A 66 -5.21 11.33 8.41
CA ASP A 66 -4.27 10.28 8.75
C ASP A 66 -2.86 10.66 8.35
N VAL A 67 -1.88 10.23 9.13
CA VAL A 67 -0.47 10.28 8.79
C VAL A 67 0.22 9.01 9.28
N SER A 68 1.06 8.45 8.44
CA SER A 68 1.93 7.34 8.83
C SER A 68 3.39 7.76 8.77
N LEU A 69 4.22 7.16 9.62
CA LEU A 69 5.68 7.19 9.54
C LEU A 69 6.13 5.79 9.14
N ILE A 70 6.76 5.67 7.97
CA ILE A 70 7.27 4.42 7.43
C ILE A 70 8.80 4.44 7.51
N ASP A 71 9.39 3.56 8.32
CA ASP A 71 10.82 3.25 8.37
C ASP A 71 11.06 1.92 7.66
N PHE A 72 11.46 2.00 6.40
CA PHE A 72 11.75 0.86 5.53
C PHE A 72 13.27 0.68 5.41
N ARG A 73 13.76 -0.54 5.61
CA ARG A 73 15.18 -0.86 5.57
C ARG A 73 15.42 -2.16 4.85
N SER A 74 16.46 -2.17 4.01
CA SER A 74 16.98 -3.39 3.38
C SER A 74 18.48 -3.47 3.51
N THR A 75 18.99 -4.68 3.74
CA THR A 75 20.41 -5.01 3.74
C THR A 75 20.67 -6.03 2.64
N TRP A 76 21.53 -5.67 1.72
CA TRP A 76 22.07 -6.58 0.73
C TRP A 76 23.31 -7.31 1.27
N THR A 77 23.43 -8.58 0.93
CA THR A 77 24.60 -9.42 1.28
C THR A 77 25.14 -10.08 0.01
N ASP A 78 26.43 -9.92 -0.24
CA ASP A 78 27.15 -10.57 -1.32
C ASP A 78 27.21 -12.09 -1.10
N PRO A 79 26.75 -12.91 -2.06
CA PRO A 79 26.67 -14.36 -1.88
C PRO A 79 28.02 -15.07 -1.84
N THR A 80 29.10 -14.41 -2.29
CA THR A 80 30.43 -14.98 -2.38
C THR A 80 31.31 -14.57 -1.20
N SER A 81 31.35 -13.27 -0.93
CA SER A 81 32.23 -12.72 0.11
C SER A 81 31.55 -12.57 1.47
N GLY A 82 30.22 -12.59 1.53
CA GLY A 82 29.45 -12.26 2.72
C GLY A 82 29.48 -10.76 3.09
N ALA A 83 30.06 -9.91 2.25
CA ALA A 83 30.06 -8.47 2.48
C ALA A 83 28.63 -7.89 2.42
N THR A 84 28.32 -6.93 3.28
CA THR A 84 27.00 -6.35 3.39
C THR A 84 26.96 -4.87 3.02
N SER A 85 25.82 -4.42 2.51
CA SER A 85 25.49 -3.02 2.33
C SER A 85 24.07 -2.75 2.79
N THR A 86 23.90 -1.80 3.71
CA THR A 86 22.59 -1.43 4.25
C THR A 86 22.15 -0.09 3.65
N MET A 87 20.86 0.04 3.38
CA MET A 87 20.26 1.31 2.94
C MET A 87 20.48 2.41 3.96
N ILE A 88 20.62 3.65 3.46
CA ILE A 88 20.60 4.84 4.31
C ILE A 88 19.21 4.96 4.94
N PRO A 89 19.11 5.08 6.26
CA PRO A 89 17.82 5.25 6.92
C PRO A 89 17.10 6.52 6.43
N LYS A 90 15.88 6.35 5.93
CA LYS A 90 15.01 7.45 5.55
C LYS A 90 13.57 7.09 5.90
N ALA A 91 12.86 8.01 6.54
CA ALA A 91 11.45 7.84 6.85
C ALA A 91 10.58 8.51 5.79
N ALA A 92 9.45 7.87 5.46
CA ALA A 92 8.40 8.48 4.66
C ALA A 92 7.19 8.84 5.54
N PHE A 93 6.47 9.89 5.18
CA PHE A 93 5.31 10.40 5.91
C PHE A 93 4.10 10.52 4.97
N PRO A 94 3.54 9.40 4.47
CA PRO A 94 2.36 9.47 3.61
C PRO A 94 1.14 9.95 4.41
N PRO A 95 0.50 11.07 4.00
CA PRO A 95 -0.78 11.50 4.55
C PRO A 95 -1.93 10.80 3.83
N ALA A 96 -3.09 10.71 4.52
CA ALA A 96 -4.37 10.46 3.88
C ALA A 96 -5.46 11.38 4.45
N LEU A 97 -6.37 11.83 3.58
CA LEU A 97 -7.48 12.71 3.93
C LEU A 97 -8.75 12.18 3.27
N TYR A 98 -9.81 12.07 4.05
CA TYR A 98 -11.09 11.57 3.58
C TYR A 98 -12.23 12.48 4.05
N LEU A 99 -13.17 12.67 3.15
CA LEU A 99 -14.43 13.39 3.40
C LEU A 99 -15.57 12.52 2.91
N ALA A 100 -16.62 12.37 3.72
CA ALA A 100 -17.84 11.69 3.28
C ALA A 100 -19.09 12.35 3.86
N TYR A 101 -20.19 12.17 3.15
CA TYR A 101 -21.50 12.62 3.60
C TYR A 101 -22.56 11.55 3.27
N GLY A 102 -23.23 11.07 4.32
CA GLY A 102 -24.33 10.10 4.22
C GLY A 102 -25.69 10.77 4.31
N LEU A 103 -26.60 10.40 3.42
CA LEU A 103 -27.95 10.93 3.27
C LEU A 103 -28.98 9.80 3.38
N PRO A 104 -29.82 9.77 4.43
CA PRO A 104 -31.05 8.97 4.41
C PRO A 104 -32.06 9.64 3.46
N LEU A 105 -32.70 8.85 2.59
CA LEU A 105 -33.75 9.29 1.69
C LEU A 105 -35.14 8.94 2.26
N SER A 106 -36.16 9.70 1.84
CA SER A 106 -37.55 9.55 2.36
C SER A 106 -38.19 8.21 2.05
N ASN A 107 -37.69 7.48 1.04
CA ASN A 107 -38.16 6.13 0.66
C ASN A 107 -37.46 4.97 1.42
N GLY A 108 -36.66 5.30 2.44
CA GLY A 108 -35.87 4.32 3.21
C GLY A 108 -34.55 3.89 2.57
N MET A 109 -34.25 4.36 1.37
CA MET A 109 -32.93 4.23 0.77
C MET A 109 -31.91 5.14 1.44
N ARG A 110 -30.63 4.82 1.28
CA ARG A 110 -29.52 5.63 1.79
C ARG A 110 -28.50 5.83 0.67
N VAL A 111 -27.94 7.00 0.60
CA VAL A 111 -26.87 7.36 -0.35
C VAL A 111 -25.72 7.97 0.42
N GLY A 112 -24.50 7.64 0.06
CA GLY A 112 -23.29 8.27 0.57
C GLY A 112 -22.44 8.79 -0.56
N LEU A 113 -21.83 9.95 -0.35
CA LEU A 113 -20.83 10.54 -1.24
C LEU A 113 -19.50 10.60 -0.51
N GLY A 114 -18.41 10.37 -1.21
CA GLY A 114 -17.08 10.36 -0.62
C GLY A 114 -16.02 10.96 -1.52
N ALA A 115 -15.03 11.59 -0.90
CA ALA A 115 -13.81 12.02 -1.54
C ALA A 115 -12.61 11.57 -0.69
N GLY A 116 -11.52 11.16 -1.33
CA GLY A 116 -10.31 10.71 -0.66
C GLY A 116 -9.04 11.16 -1.38
N LEU A 117 -8.02 11.44 -0.61
CA LEU A 117 -6.65 11.66 -1.08
C LEU A 117 -5.72 10.80 -0.24
N THR A 118 -4.97 9.90 -0.87
CA THR A 118 -4.02 9.02 -0.18
C THR A 118 -2.83 8.67 -1.08
N ILE A 119 -1.87 7.94 -0.55
CA ILE A 119 -0.73 7.37 -1.28
C ILE A 119 -0.86 5.85 -1.28
N PRO A 120 -1.66 5.25 -2.20
CA PRO A 120 -1.92 3.81 -2.20
C PRO A 120 -0.75 2.98 -2.72
N GLY A 121 0.31 3.62 -3.19
CA GLY A 121 1.47 2.91 -3.72
C GLY A 121 2.71 3.77 -3.79
N GLY A 122 3.82 3.11 -3.96
CA GLY A 122 5.12 3.73 -4.05
C GLY A 122 6.20 2.83 -3.45
N GLY A 123 7.38 3.37 -3.37
CA GLY A 123 8.53 2.70 -2.76
C GLY A 123 9.74 3.60 -2.80
N PHE A 124 10.62 3.41 -1.85
CA PHE A 124 11.87 4.14 -1.84
C PHE A 124 13.02 3.24 -1.41
N VAL A 125 14.14 3.41 -2.04
CA VAL A 125 15.42 2.86 -1.62
C VAL A 125 16.48 3.96 -1.70
N PHE A 126 17.39 3.98 -0.74
CA PHE A 126 18.53 4.92 -0.70
C PHE A 126 19.76 4.15 -0.26
N TRP A 127 20.56 3.72 -1.25
CA TRP A 127 21.84 3.07 -1.01
C TRP A 127 22.96 4.10 -0.88
N GLN A 128 24.08 3.70 -0.29
CA GLN A 128 25.27 4.56 -0.29
C GLN A 128 25.75 4.81 -1.73
N PRO A 129 26.23 6.02 -2.08
CA PRO A 129 26.65 6.33 -3.46
C PRO A 129 27.75 5.42 -4.03
N ASN A 130 28.52 4.78 -3.16
CA ASN A 130 29.64 3.88 -3.50
C ASN A 130 29.39 2.41 -3.19
N TRP A 131 28.13 2.03 -2.90
CA TRP A 131 27.81 0.63 -2.63
C TRP A 131 28.05 -0.26 -3.86
N PRO A 132 28.28 -1.57 -3.73
CA PRO A 132 28.63 -2.46 -4.86
C PRO A 132 27.62 -2.45 -5.99
N GLY A 133 26.33 -2.34 -5.72
CA GLY A 133 25.25 -2.29 -6.71
C GLY A 133 24.89 -0.90 -7.21
N ARG A 134 25.77 0.11 -7.07
CA ARG A 134 25.49 1.48 -7.50
C ARG A 134 25.10 1.61 -8.98
N ASN A 135 25.60 0.70 -9.83
CA ASN A 135 25.27 0.70 -11.26
C ASN A 135 23.87 0.11 -11.54
N GLU A 136 23.27 -0.60 -10.57
CA GLU A 136 21.87 -0.98 -10.63
C GLU A 136 20.99 0.18 -10.18
N ILE A 137 21.30 0.75 -9.02
CA ILE A 137 20.59 1.88 -8.43
C ILE A 137 21.37 2.50 -7.26
N ILE A 138 21.28 3.80 -7.10
CA ILE A 138 21.69 4.52 -5.89
C ILE A 138 20.45 4.89 -5.08
N SER A 139 19.43 5.45 -5.74
CA SER A 139 18.15 5.74 -5.06
C SER A 139 16.95 5.67 -5.98
N VAL A 140 15.84 5.29 -5.41
CA VAL A 140 14.48 5.41 -5.96
C VAL A 140 13.62 6.12 -4.93
N ASP A 141 12.82 7.09 -5.37
CA ASP A 141 11.71 7.66 -4.60
C ASP A 141 10.50 7.76 -5.53
N ARG A 142 9.58 6.80 -5.42
CA ARG A 142 8.36 6.72 -6.23
C ARG A 142 7.16 6.89 -5.31
N LYS A 143 6.23 7.78 -5.68
CA LYS A 143 4.97 8.01 -4.96
C LYS A 143 3.82 7.98 -5.94
N VAL A 144 2.83 7.14 -5.65
CA VAL A 144 1.56 7.07 -6.38
C VAL A 144 0.50 7.74 -5.52
N TYR A 145 0.07 8.92 -5.91
CA TYR A 145 -1.06 9.63 -5.28
C TYR A 145 -2.36 9.11 -5.89
N GLY A 146 -3.34 8.82 -5.06
CA GLY A 146 -4.70 8.45 -5.46
C GLY A 146 -5.70 9.51 -4.98
N THR A 147 -6.47 10.08 -5.92
CA THR A 147 -7.61 10.95 -5.62
C THR A 147 -8.88 10.21 -5.99
N TYR A 148 -9.79 10.07 -5.04
CA TYR A 148 -11.01 9.27 -5.12
C TYR A 148 -12.24 10.17 -5.05
N LEU A 149 -13.19 9.98 -5.96
CA LEU A 149 -14.53 10.57 -5.92
C LEU A 149 -15.53 9.42 -6.06
N THR A 150 -16.19 9.06 -4.99
CA THR A 150 -16.95 7.82 -4.88
C THR A 150 -18.34 8.05 -4.31
N ALA A 151 -19.24 7.11 -4.59
CA ALA A 151 -20.59 7.10 -4.06
C ALA A 151 -21.00 5.69 -3.67
N GLY A 152 -21.89 5.58 -2.70
CA GLY A 152 -22.54 4.35 -2.29
C GLY A 152 -24.04 4.50 -2.22
N VAL A 153 -24.78 3.44 -2.51
CA VAL A 153 -26.23 3.38 -2.40
C VAL A 153 -26.66 2.10 -1.71
N GLN A 154 -27.54 2.22 -0.73
CA GLN A 154 -28.22 1.07 -0.12
C GLN A 154 -29.50 0.79 -0.89
N LEU A 155 -29.53 -0.34 -1.62
CA LEU A 155 -30.68 -0.79 -2.40
C LEU A 155 -31.72 -1.46 -1.52
N MET A 156 -31.25 -2.22 -0.53
CA MET A 156 -32.04 -2.88 0.50
C MET A 156 -31.20 -2.99 1.79
N PRO A 157 -31.80 -3.26 2.95
CA PRO A 157 -31.06 -3.34 4.21
C PRO A 157 -29.84 -4.26 4.16
N GLN A 158 -29.89 -5.31 3.34
CA GLN A 158 -28.83 -6.31 3.21
C GLN A 158 -27.77 -5.97 2.16
N LEU A 159 -28.07 -5.08 1.18
CA LEU A 159 -27.22 -4.88 -0.01
C LEU A 159 -26.91 -3.42 -0.23
N ARG A 160 -25.62 -3.10 -0.30
CA ARG A 160 -25.09 -1.80 -0.70
C ARG A 160 -24.18 -1.98 -1.90
N LEU A 161 -24.29 -1.07 -2.84
CA LEU A 161 -23.41 -0.94 -4.01
C LEU A 161 -22.67 0.38 -3.94
N GLY A 162 -21.47 0.40 -4.47
CA GLY A 162 -20.68 1.62 -4.54
C GLY A 162 -19.66 1.60 -5.66
N GLY A 163 -19.07 2.74 -5.90
CA GLY A 163 -18.02 2.91 -6.88
C GLY A 163 -17.73 4.37 -7.14
N GLY A 164 -16.78 4.62 -8.03
CA GLY A 164 -16.44 5.99 -8.41
C GLY A 164 -15.23 6.08 -9.31
N LEU A 165 -14.75 7.30 -9.48
CA LEU A 165 -13.59 7.63 -10.28
C LEU A 165 -12.35 7.73 -9.39
N VAL A 166 -11.23 7.26 -9.92
CA VAL A 166 -9.92 7.33 -9.28
C VAL A 166 -8.95 8.01 -10.24
N TYR A 167 -8.28 9.06 -9.79
CA TYR A 167 -7.17 9.65 -10.54
C TYR A 167 -5.87 9.31 -9.85
N TYR A 168 -5.03 8.53 -10.52
CA TYR A 168 -3.67 8.25 -10.08
C TYR A 168 -2.71 9.27 -10.67
N ARG A 169 -1.79 9.79 -9.83
CA ARG A 169 -0.66 10.62 -10.23
C ARG A 169 0.60 10.05 -9.62
N THR A 170 1.56 9.69 -10.45
CA THR A 170 2.87 9.20 -9.99
C THR A 170 3.94 10.25 -10.18
N THR A 171 4.78 10.42 -9.16
CA THR A 171 6.08 11.09 -9.23
C THR A 171 7.17 10.07 -8.98
N GLU A 172 8.23 10.11 -9.76
CA GLU A 172 9.36 9.21 -9.61
C GLU A 172 10.66 9.98 -9.75
N HIS A 173 11.61 9.67 -8.87
CA HIS A 173 12.96 10.17 -8.91
C HIS A 173 13.93 9.00 -8.74
N LEU A 174 14.82 8.81 -9.72
CA LEU A 174 15.80 7.73 -9.79
C LEU A 174 17.19 8.31 -9.88
N ILE A 175 18.15 7.71 -9.17
CA ILE A 175 19.59 8.00 -9.32
C ILE A 175 20.30 6.65 -9.51
N GLN A 176 21.00 6.51 -10.62
CA GLN A 176 21.76 5.32 -10.98
C GLN A 176 23.22 5.69 -11.28
N GLY A 177 24.14 4.91 -10.76
CA GLY A 177 25.54 5.02 -11.12
C GLY A 177 25.82 4.44 -12.50
N VAL A 178 26.75 5.02 -13.24
CA VAL A 178 27.20 4.53 -14.54
C VAL A 178 28.70 4.48 -14.56
N ASN A 179 29.26 3.38 -15.07
CA ASN A 179 30.71 3.28 -15.28
C ASN A 179 31.03 3.65 -16.73
N PHE A 180 31.45 4.88 -16.97
CA PHE A 180 31.85 5.37 -18.28
C PHE A 180 33.34 5.09 -18.62
N LEU A 181 34.03 4.23 -17.85
CA LEU A 181 35.48 3.97 -18.02
C LEU A 181 36.34 5.23 -17.83
N GLY A 182 35.82 6.25 -17.19
CA GLY A 182 36.56 7.48 -16.82
C GLY A 182 37.14 7.40 -15.40
N PRO A 183 37.99 8.40 -15.03
CA PRO A 183 38.59 8.43 -13.68
C PRO A 183 37.58 8.72 -12.56
N VAL A 184 36.42 9.29 -12.91
CA VAL A 184 35.34 9.61 -11.97
C VAL A 184 34.10 8.85 -12.39
N PRO A 185 33.44 8.11 -11.46
CA PRO A 185 32.20 7.39 -11.76
C PRO A 185 31.11 8.37 -12.23
N GLY A 186 30.41 7.99 -13.31
CA GLY A 186 29.28 8.74 -13.81
C GLY A 186 27.99 8.43 -13.02
N GLN A 187 26.97 9.25 -13.28
CA GLN A 187 25.65 9.10 -12.68
C GLN A 187 24.58 9.60 -13.65
N ILE A 188 23.43 8.94 -13.66
CA ILE A 188 22.20 9.39 -14.31
C ILE A 188 21.16 9.65 -13.23
N GLU A 189 20.56 10.82 -13.30
CA GLU A 189 19.42 11.25 -12.49
C GLU A 189 18.21 11.41 -13.40
N LEU A 190 17.08 10.77 -13.03
CA LEU A 190 15.83 10.78 -13.79
C LEU A 190 14.71 11.25 -12.89
N GLY A 191 14.01 12.31 -13.29
CA GLY A 191 12.78 12.77 -12.67
C GLY A 191 11.61 12.65 -13.64
N THR A 192 10.58 11.86 -13.30
CA THR A 192 9.40 11.68 -14.16
C THR A 192 8.10 11.87 -13.40
N VAL A 193 7.05 12.24 -14.13
CA VAL A 193 5.70 12.41 -13.61
C VAL A 193 4.68 12.00 -14.65
N GLY A 194 3.57 11.40 -14.20
CA GLY A 194 2.46 11.01 -15.06
C GLY A 194 1.18 10.79 -14.26
N GLY A 195 0.10 10.49 -14.96
CA GLY A 195 -1.18 10.20 -14.32
C GLY A 195 -2.11 9.41 -15.21
N ALA A 196 -3.12 8.80 -14.60
CA ALA A 196 -4.17 8.07 -15.30
C ALA A 196 -5.50 8.16 -14.56
N LEU A 197 -6.59 8.19 -15.31
CA LEU A 197 -7.92 8.01 -14.77
C LEU A 197 -8.25 6.52 -14.68
N SER A 198 -8.89 6.13 -13.60
CA SER A 198 -9.32 4.77 -13.31
C SER A 198 -10.68 4.79 -12.60
N TYR A 199 -11.17 3.64 -12.15
CA TYR A 199 -12.43 3.52 -11.44
C TYR A 199 -12.38 2.43 -10.37
N ASP A 200 -13.35 2.50 -9.46
CA ASP A 200 -13.56 1.61 -8.33
C ASP A 200 -15.03 1.14 -8.34
N LEU A 201 -15.26 -0.14 -8.03
CA LEU A 201 -16.59 -0.74 -7.91
C LEU A 201 -16.63 -1.62 -6.67
N SER A 202 -17.67 -1.48 -5.84
CA SER A 202 -17.77 -2.23 -4.61
C SER A 202 -19.18 -2.72 -4.28
N VAL A 203 -19.22 -3.79 -3.51
CA VAL A 203 -20.47 -4.40 -2.99
C VAL A 203 -20.28 -4.69 -1.52
N GLU A 204 -21.27 -4.38 -0.73
CA GLU A 204 -21.36 -4.81 0.66
C GLU A 204 -22.67 -5.57 0.88
N LEU A 205 -22.55 -6.75 1.48
CA LEU A 205 -23.65 -7.65 1.75
C LEU A 205 -23.70 -8.03 3.23
N GLN A 206 -24.85 -7.89 3.84
CA GLN A 206 -25.20 -8.45 5.15
C GLN A 206 -26.24 -9.56 4.94
N PRO A 207 -25.81 -10.82 4.71
CA PRO A 207 -26.69 -11.86 4.18
C PRO A 207 -27.84 -12.22 5.12
N LEU A 208 -27.63 -12.10 6.42
CA LEU A 208 -28.65 -12.37 7.45
C LEU A 208 -28.69 -11.19 8.43
N MET A 209 -29.81 -10.48 8.48
CA MET A 209 -30.01 -9.35 9.40
C MET A 209 -29.94 -9.74 10.89
N SER A 210 -30.18 -11.01 11.20
CA SER A 210 -30.07 -11.57 12.55
C SER A 210 -28.65 -11.87 12.99
N LEU A 211 -27.69 -11.91 12.04
CA LEU A 211 -26.28 -12.14 12.32
C LEU A 211 -25.48 -10.86 12.01
N PRO A 212 -24.66 -10.39 12.94
CA PRO A 212 -23.79 -9.24 12.71
C PRO A 212 -22.57 -9.67 11.87
N PHE A 213 -22.82 -10.14 10.65
CA PHE A 213 -21.85 -10.62 9.67
C PHE A 213 -21.99 -9.85 8.37
N THR A 214 -20.90 -9.30 7.89
CA THR A 214 -20.81 -8.50 6.68
C THR A 214 -19.77 -9.11 5.74
N ILE A 215 -20.09 -9.14 4.45
CA ILE A 215 -19.15 -9.48 3.36
C ILE A 215 -18.96 -8.23 2.51
N ALA A 216 -17.74 -7.98 2.11
CA ALA A 216 -17.35 -6.88 1.24
C ALA A 216 -16.62 -7.41 0.00
N PHE A 217 -16.91 -6.83 -1.13
CA PHE A 217 -16.17 -6.98 -2.38
C PHE A 217 -15.80 -5.59 -2.90
N ASP A 218 -14.56 -5.44 -3.35
CA ASP A 218 -14.08 -4.20 -3.95
C ASP A 218 -13.15 -4.52 -5.11
N TYR A 219 -13.36 -3.86 -6.24
CA TYR A 219 -12.56 -3.94 -7.44
C TYR A 219 -12.02 -2.58 -7.81
N LYS A 220 -10.71 -2.41 -7.76
CA LYS A 220 -10.00 -1.23 -8.26
C LYS A 220 -9.39 -1.54 -9.62
N HIS A 221 -9.80 -0.77 -10.63
CA HIS A 221 -9.26 -0.94 -11.98
C HIS A 221 -7.82 -0.41 -12.05
N GLN A 222 -7.03 -0.98 -12.96
CA GLN A 222 -5.65 -0.55 -13.19
C GLN A 222 -5.55 0.91 -13.61
N GLY A 223 -4.42 1.54 -13.26
CA GLY A 223 -4.05 2.87 -13.75
C GLY A 223 -2.82 2.77 -14.64
N VAL A 224 -3.00 2.79 -15.96
CA VAL A 224 -1.88 2.81 -16.92
C VAL A 224 -1.42 4.24 -17.15
N GLN A 225 -0.23 4.57 -16.65
CA GLN A 225 0.32 5.91 -16.65
C GLN A 225 1.52 5.99 -17.58
N THR A 226 1.56 6.97 -18.49
CA THR A 226 2.80 7.35 -19.17
C THR A 226 3.47 8.42 -18.32
N LEU A 227 4.61 8.10 -17.77
CA LEU A 227 5.45 9.03 -17.01
C LEU A 227 6.44 9.66 -17.98
N THR A 228 6.58 10.98 -17.91
CA THR A 228 7.53 11.75 -18.74
C THR A 228 8.34 12.68 -17.86
N GLY A 229 9.56 12.97 -18.29
CA GLY A 229 10.43 13.87 -17.56
C GLY A 229 11.80 14.02 -18.16
N GLN A 230 12.79 14.33 -17.33
CA GLN A 230 14.15 14.64 -17.73
C GLN A 230 15.13 13.64 -17.14
N ALA A 231 16.07 13.19 -17.97
CA ALA A 231 17.26 12.49 -17.53
C ALA A 231 18.47 13.43 -17.65
N HIS A 232 19.24 13.52 -16.58
CA HIS A 232 20.48 14.30 -16.50
C HIS A 232 21.65 13.37 -16.20
N ALA A 233 22.69 13.41 -17.03
CA ALA A 233 23.89 12.60 -16.84
C ALA A 233 25.08 13.47 -16.41
N THR A 234 25.81 13.02 -15.39
CA THR A 234 27.00 13.70 -14.86
C THR A 234 28.27 12.87 -15.08
N ASN A 235 29.42 13.53 -15.18
CA ASN A 235 30.74 12.91 -15.42
C ASN A 235 30.78 12.06 -16.69
N VAL A 236 30.12 12.54 -17.75
CA VAL A 236 30.07 11.86 -19.06
C VAL A 236 31.34 12.17 -19.84
N PRO A 237 32.05 11.15 -20.33
CA PRO A 237 33.20 11.38 -21.23
C PRO A 237 32.80 12.14 -22.50
N ALA A 238 33.68 13.02 -23.00
CA ALA A 238 33.38 13.90 -24.13
C ALA A 238 32.87 13.16 -25.38
N GLY A 239 33.35 11.95 -25.64
CA GLY A 239 32.92 11.13 -26.78
C GLY A 239 31.50 10.55 -26.66
N LEU A 240 30.94 10.51 -25.45
CA LEU A 240 29.57 10.02 -25.16
C LEU A 240 28.57 11.17 -24.94
N LEU A 241 29.06 12.40 -24.79
CA LEU A 241 28.23 13.58 -24.55
C LEU A 241 27.02 13.71 -25.52
N PRO A 242 27.19 13.55 -26.87
CA PRO A 242 26.08 13.73 -27.77
C PRO A 242 24.90 12.79 -27.55
N ALA A 243 25.15 11.57 -27.04
CA ALA A 243 24.13 10.55 -26.78
C ALA A 243 23.55 10.62 -25.37
N LEU A 244 24.31 11.14 -24.39
CA LEU A 244 23.99 11.12 -22.98
C LEU A 244 23.79 12.52 -22.37
N LEU A 245 23.66 13.55 -23.21
CA LEU A 245 23.21 14.88 -22.76
C LEU A 245 21.80 14.78 -22.17
N ASP A 246 21.43 15.80 -21.45
CA ASP A 246 20.07 15.96 -20.92
C ASP A 246 19.04 15.68 -21.99
N GLN A 247 18.12 14.78 -21.71
CA GLN A 247 17.12 14.32 -22.65
C GLN A 247 15.76 14.10 -21.99
N HIS A 248 14.72 14.23 -22.80
CA HIS A 248 13.40 13.81 -22.36
C HIS A 248 13.32 12.28 -22.34
N VAL A 249 12.74 11.75 -21.27
CA VAL A 249 12.52 10.31 -21.10
C VAL A 249 11.05 10.06 -20.82
N SER A 250 10.53 8.99 -21.40
CA SER A 250 9.20 8.46 -21.09
C SER A 250 9.28 6.99 -20.72
N HIS A 251 8.39 6.57 -19.81
CA HIS A 251 8.14 5.14 -19.56
C HIS A 251 6.69 4.91 -19.11
N VAL A 252 6.23 3.67 -19.19
CA VAL A 252 4.88 3.29 -18.78
C VAL A 252 4.94 2.58 -17.44
N LEU A 253 4.18 3.09 -16.46
CA LEU A 253 3.93 2.44 -15.18
C LEU A 253 2.46 2.05 -15.08
N THR A 254 2.18 0.80 -14.73
CA THR A 254 0.82 0.31 -14.54
C THR A 254 0.56 0.04 -13.07
N TYR A 255 -0.26 0.89 -12.41
CA TYR A 255 -0.82 0.54 -11.11
C TYR A 255 -1.81 -0.62 -11.30
N PRO A 256 -1.63 -1.79 -10.62
CA PRO A 256 -2.34 -3.01 -11.00
C PRO A 256 -3.83 -2.97 -10.65
N ASN A 257 -4.63 -3.83 -11.34
CA ASN A 257 -5.96 -4.15 -10.83
C ASN A 257 -5.85 -4.82 -9.47
N GLN A 258 -6.81 -4.51 -8.59
CA GLN A 258 -6.96 -5.15 -7.29
C GLN A 258 -8.37 -5.72 -7.14
N ILE A 259 -8.46 -6.91 -6.55
CA ILE A 259 -9.69 -7.49 -6.05
C ILE A 259 -9.51 -7.69 -4.56
N ASN A 260 -10.42 -7.13 -3.78
CA ASN A 260 -10.45 -7.26 -2.34
C ASN A 260 -11.74 -7.95 -1.91
N LEU A 261 -11.61 -8.99 -1.08
CA LEU A 261 -12.72 -9.69 -0.44
C LEU A 261 -12.55 -9.55 1.06
N GLY A 262 -13.54 -8.98 1.73
CA GLY A 262 -13.54 -8.75 3.16
C GLY A 262 -14.70 -9.45 3.85
N ALA A 263 -14.48 -9.87 5.09
CA ALA A 263 -15.51 -10.35 5.98
C ALA A 263 -15.35 -9.74 7.37
N GLY A 264 -16.47 -9.33 7.98
CA GLY A 264 -16.52 -8.79 9.33
C GLY A 264 -17.58 -9.49 10.16
N TYR A 265 -17.24 -9.90 11.37
CA TYR A 265 -18.14 -10.59 12.27
C TYR A 265 -18.03 -10.05 13.70
N ARG A 266 -19.19 -9.76 14.32
CA ARG A 266 -19.28 -9.34 15.72
C ARG A 266 -19.96 -10.42 16.56
N PRO A 267 -19.22 -11.44 17.05
CA PRO A 267 -19.80 -12.53 17.82
C PRO A 267 -20.48 -12.05 19.11
N ILE A 268 -19.96 -11.00 19.69
CA ILE A 268 -20.53 -10.29 20.85
C ILE A 268 -20.28 -8.79 20.67
N ALA A 269 -21.11 -7.95 21.27
CA ALA A 269 -21.11 -6.52 21.05
C ALA A 269 -19.73 -5.82 21.12
N PRO A 270 -18.83 -6.12 22.10
CA PRO A 270 -17.53 -5.43 22.18
C PRO A 270 -16.47 -5.98 21.22
N VAL A 271 -16.69 -7.10 20.53
CA VAL A 271 -15.68 -7.80 19.74
C VAL A 271 -16.03 -7.79 18.27
N LEU A 272 -15.13 -7.29 17.44
CA LEU A 272 -15.13 -7.42 15.98
C LEU A 272 -13.96 -8.30 15.56
N VAL A 273 -14.20 -9.26 14.68
CA VAL A 273 -13.16 -10.04 13.98
C VAL A 273 -13.32 -9.80 12.50
N THR A 274 -12.21 -9.59 11.81
CA THR A 274 -12.18 -9.30 10.37
C THR A 274 -11.24 -10.24 9.65
N PHE A 275 -11.53 -10.49 8.40
CA PHE A 275 -10.70 -11.23 7.45
C PHE A 275 -10.73 -10.52 6.11
N ASP A 276 -9.59 -10.29 5.48
CA ASP A 276 -9.49 -9.75 4.13
C ASP A 276 -8.52 -10.59 3.29
N TRP A 277 -8.90 -10.77 2.04
CA TRP A 277 -8.05 -11.30 0.98
C TRP A 277 -7.97 -10.28 -0.15
N THR A 278 -6.74 -9.94 -0.55
CA THR A 278 -6.47 -9.05 -1.68
C THR A 278 -5.73 -9.84 -2.74
N TRP A 279 -6.13 -9.68 -4.00
CA TRP A 279 -5.41 -10.16 -5.16
C TRP A 279 -5.02 -9.00 -6.05
N GLU A 280 -3.78 -9.02 -6.56
CA GLU A 280 -3.18 -7.94 -7.34
C GLU A 280 -2.62 -8.47 -8.66
N ARG A 281 -3.06 -7.86 -9.77
CA ARG A 281 -2.70 -8.30 -11.12
C ARG A 281 -1.33 -7.76 -11.53
N PHE A 282 -0.28 -8.09 -10.82
CA PHE A 282 1.08 -7.65 -11.12
C PHE A 282 1.71 -8.32 -12.35
N HIS A 283 1.17 -9.42 -12.87
CA HIS A 283 1.71 -10.06 -14.07
C HIS A 283 1.73 -9.15 -15.32
N VAL A 284 1.04 -8.00 -15.28
CA VAL A 284 1.11 -6.96 -16.32
C VAL A 284 2.43 -6.17 -16.27
N TYR A 285 3.15 -6.21 -15.15
CA TYR A 285 4.42 -5.51 -14.96
C TYR A 285 5.57 -6.40 -15.42
N LYS A 286 5.83 -6.37 -16.73
CA LYS A 286 6.84 -7.21 -17.37
C LYS A 286 8.22 -6.59 -17.37
N GLN A 287 8.30 -5.26 -17.51
CA GLN A 287 9.55 -4.52 -17.57
C GLN A 287 9.30 -3.04 -17.31
N ASP A 288 10.33 -2.33 -16.89
CA ASP A 288 10.43 -0.89 -17.06
C ASP A 288 11.13 -0.63 -18.40
N LEU A 289 10.47 0.10 -19.29
CA LEU A 289 11.00 0.50 -20.60
C LEU A 289 11.13 2.01 -20.63
N PHE A 290 12.34 2.50 -20.44
CA PHE A 290 12.67 3.93 -20.53
C PHE A 290 13.10 4.28 -21.96
N VAL A 291 12.41 5.23 -22.55
CA VAL A 291 12.67 5.68 -23.93
C VAL A 291 13.07 7.16 -23.90
N GLY A 292 14.31 7.42 -24.27
CA GLY A 292 14.85 8.76 -24.42
C GLY A 292 14.63 9.31 -25.84
N ASP A 293 14.43 10.63 -25.97
CA ASP A 293 14.22 11.31 -27.27
C ASP A 293 15.49 11.38 -28.14
N ARG A 294 16.65 11.02 -27.61
CA ARG A 294 17.93 10.91 -28.32
C ARG A 294 18.27 9.47 -28.74
N GLY A 295 17.29 8.56 -28.74
CA GLY A 295 17.45 7.18 -29.19
C GLY A 295 18.02 6.24 -28.11
N VAL A 296 18.25 6.69 -26.90
CA VAL A 296 18.62 5.80 -25.78
C VAL A 296 17.38 5.06 -25.30
N THR A 297 17.48 3.75 -25.22
CA THR A 297 16.42 2.88 -24.66
C THR A 297 17.02 1.97 -23.60
N VAL A 298 16.41 1.96 -22.41
CA VAL A 298 16.82 1.10 -21.30
C VAL A 298 15.65 0.20 -20.93
N VAL A 299 15.92 -1.10 -20.88
CA VAL A 299 14.95 -2.13 -20.49
C VAL A 299 15.41 -2.77 -19.18
N VAL A 300 14.56 -2.73 -18.16
CA VAL A 300 14.78 -3.43 -16.89
C VAL A 300 13.71 -4.51 -16.75
N PRO A 301 14.06 -5.80 -16.90
CA PRO A 301 13.12 -6.89 -16.76
C PRO A 301 12.51 -6.93 -15.35
N ARG A 302 11.21 -7.20 -15.25
CA ARG A 302 10.49 -7.38 -13.98
C ARG A 302 9.79 -8.74 -13.92
N ASP A 303 9.08 -9.08 -14.98
CA ASP A 303 8.34 -10.34 -15.17
C ASP A 303 7.58 -10.82 -13.92
N TYR A 304 6.88 -9.89 -13.26
CA TYR A 304 6.14 -10.18 -12.04
C TYR A 304 5.04 -11.22 -12.28
N LYS A 305 4.78 -12.04 -11.26
CA LYS A 305 3.57 -12.86 -11.16
C LYS A 305 2.45 -12.03 -10.48
N ASN A 306 1.26 -12.59 -10.31
CA ASN A 306 0.24 -11.95 -9.47
C ASN A 306 0.60 -12.11 -7.99
N GLY A 307 0.35 -11.06 -7.21
CA GLY A 307 0.46 -11.07 -5.77
C GLY A 307 -0.90 -11.34 -5.10
N TYR A 308 -0.87 -11.76 -3.84
CA TYR A 308 -2.06 -11.80 -3.00
C TYR A 308 -1.69 -11.73 -1.53
N THR A 309 -2.60 -11.17 -0.73
CA THR A 309 -2.39 -10.97 0.71
C THR A 309 -3.57 -11.53 1.48
N LEU A 310 -3.30 -12.18 2.61
CA LEU A 310 -4.28 -12.64 3.59
C LEU A 310 -4.12 -11.82 4.87
N ARG A 311 -5.23 -11.35 5.44
CA ARG A 311 -5.23 -10.52 6.64
C ARG A 311 -6.30 -10.97 7.62
N VAL A 312 -5.96 -10.98 8.90
CA VAL A 312 -6.91 -11.21 10.01
C VAL A 312 -6.70 -10.12 11.04
N GLY A 313 -7.79 -9.54 11.50
CA GLY A 313 -7.75 -8.50 12.51
C GLY A 313 -8.85 -8.65 13.55
N THR A 314 -8.66 -7.95 14.65
CA THR A 314 -9.67 -7.85 15.72
C THR A 314 -9.68 -6.46 16.33
N GLU A 315 -10.87 -6.01 16.69
CA GLU A 315 -11.10 -4.80 17.49
C GLU A 315 -11.94 -5.20 18.70
N VAL A 316 -11.50 -4.80 19.90
CA VAL A 316 -12.21 -5.04 21.14
C VAL A 316 -12.44 -3.72 21.87
N LYS A 317 -13.71 -3.35 22.08
CA LYS A 317 -14.08 -2.20 22.91
C LYS A 317 -14.00 -2.61 24.37
N VAL A 318 -12.85 -2.34 25.01
CA VAL A 318 -12.57 -2.74 26.40
C VAL A 318 -13.16 -1.80 27.45
N LEU A 319 -13.33 -0.53 27.09
CA LEU A 319 -14.02 0.51 27.89
C LEU A 319 -14.91 1.34 26.98
N PRO A 320 -15.86 2.10 27.53
CA PRO A 320 -16.74 2.97 26.71
C PRO A 320 -15.99 3.90 25.76
N LEU A 321 -14.79 4.35 26.15
CA LEU A 321 -13.96 5.28 25.37
C LEU A 321 -12.71 4.61 24.76
N LEU A 322 -12.44 3.31 25.02
CA LEU A 322 -11.18 2.66 24.63
C LEU A 322 -11.41 1.40 23.82
N LYS A 323 -10.80 1.36 22.65
CA LYS A 323 -10.73 0.21 21.75
C LYS A 323 -9.29 -0.28 21.65
N LEU A 324 -9.08 -1.58 21.74
CA LEU A 324 -7.80 -2.24 21.45
C LEU A 324 -7.94 -3.00 20.13
N ARG A 325 -6.88 -3.00 19.34
CA ARG A 325 -6.82 -3.62 18.02
C ARG A 325 -5.56 -4.42 17.86
N ALA A 326 -5.66 -5.51 17.13
CA ALA A 326 -4.51 -6.33 16.73
C ALA A 326 -4.79 -6.97 15.37
N GLY A 327 -3.73 -7.29 14.66
CA GLY A 327 -3.85 -7.96 13.38
C GLY A 327 -2.60 -8.72 12.97
N VAL A 328 -2.76 -9.62 12.03
CA VAL A 328 -1.71 -10.37 11.36
C VAL A 328 -1.99 -10.41 9.86
N LEU A 329 -0.90 -10.34 9.09
CA LEU A 329 -0.95 -10.38 7.65
C LEU A 329 0.06 -11.40 7.13
N ARG A 330 -0.29 -12.12 6.08
CA ARG A 330 0.64 -12.86 5.22
C ARG A 330 0.49 -12.38 3.80
N ASP A 331 1.59 -11.89 3.23
CA ASP A 331 1.68 -11.43 1.86
C ASP A 331 2.48 -12.42 0.99
N PHE A 332 2.07 -12.59 -0.25
CA PHE A 332 2.71 -13.43 -1.25
C PHE A 332 3.14 -12.55 -2.42
N SER A 333 4.39 -12.11 -2.35
CA SER A 333 4.97 -11.15 -3.29
C SER A 333 4.83 -11.55 -4.74
N PRO A 334 4.57 -10.58 -5.64
CA PRO A 334 4.59 -10.79 -7.08
C PRO A 334 5.99 -10.91 -7.67
N SER A 335 7.05 -10.49 -6.98
CA SER A 335 8.41 -10.51 -7.49
C SER A 335 8.96 -11.91 -7.68
N ARG A 336 9.98 -12.05 -8.51
CA ARG A 336 10.65 -13.32 -8.82
C ARG A 336 12.14 -13.22 -8.49
N PRO A 337 12.75 -14.28 -7.97
CA PRO A 337 14.20 -14.31 -7.72
C PRO A 337 15.04 -14.01 -8.97
N GLU A 338 14.52 -14.40 -10.17
CA GLU A 338 15.20 -14.24 -11.45
C GLU A 338 15.27 -12.79 -11.94
N THR A 339 14.40 -11.92 -11.46
CA THR A 339 14.32 -10.50 -11.85
C THR A 339 14.35 -9.56 -10.66
N LEU A 340 14.67 -10.09 -9.47
CA LEU A 340 14.79 -9.28 -8.27
C LEU A 340 15.93 -8.26 -8.41
N SER A 341 15.63 -7.02 -8.06
CA SER A 341 16.55 -5.90 -8.24
C SER A 341 16.60 -5.06 -6.96
N PRO A 342 17.75 -4.45 -6.65
CA PRO A 342 17.88 -3.54 -5.53
C PRO A 342 17.05 -2.25 -5.66
N THR A 343 16.42 -2.03 -6.81
CA THR A 343 15.46 -0.91 -7.01
C THR A 343 14.15 -1.14 -6.28
N LEU A 344 13.79 -2.39 -6.07
CA LEU A 344 12.61 -2.83 -5.31
C LEU A 344 12.90 -4.23 -4.77
N PRO A 345 13.62 -4.35 -3.63
CA PRO A 345 13.95 -5.63 -3.01
C PRO A 345 12.72 -6.16 -2.27
N ASP A 346 11.79 -6.75 -3.02
CA ASP A 346 10.50 -7.23 -2.55
C ASP A 346 10.46 -8.75 -2.51
N ALA A 347 9.96 -9.30 -1.42
CA ALA A 347 9.78 -10.72 -1.18
C ALA A 347 8.49 -10.98 -0.43
N SER A 348 8.03 -12.22 -0.33
CA SER A 348 6.85 -12.59 0.46
C SER A 348 7.02 -12.27 1.93
N SER A 349 5.96 -12.00 2.67
CA SER A 349 6.05 -11.36 3.98
C SER A 349 5.01 -11.75 5.04
N THR A 350 5.32 -11.59 6.37
CA THR A 350 4.39 -11.61 7.51
C THR A 350 4.47 -10.31 8.29
N ALA A 351 3.35 -9.73 8.64
CA ALA A 351 3.34 -8.59 9.54
C ALA A 351 2.44 -8.85 10.73
N ILE A 352 2.77 -8.18 11.82
CA ILE A 352 1.91 -8.05 13.00
C ILE A 352 1.61 -6.59 13.25
N SER A 353 0.44 -6.33 13.79
CA SER A 353 0.03 -4.97 14.11
C SER A 353 -0.73 -4.90 15.42
N PHE A 354 -0.63 -3.74 16.06
CA PHE A 354 -1.36 -3.40 17.27
C PHE A 354 -1.79 -1.94 17.21
N GLY A 355 -2.85 -1.60 17.91
CA GLY A 355 -3.25 -0.21 18.01
C GLY A 355 -4.32 0.03 19.06
N VAL A 356 -4.54 1.31 19.28
CA VAL A 356 -5.54 1.81 20.22
C VAL A 356 -6.43 2.84 19.52
N GLY A 357 -7.70 2.85 19.89
CA GLY A 357 -8.65 3.91 19.54
C GLY A 357 -9.24 4.49 20.80
N VAL A 358 -9.29 5.81 20.88
CA VAL A 358 -9.90 6.54 21.98
C VAL A 358 -11.00 7.44 21.43
N ASP A 359 -12.18 7.41 22.03
CA ASP A 359 -13.32 8.27 21.72
C ASP A 359 -13.42 9.40 22.76
N PRO A 360 -12.63 10.53 22.71
CA PRO A 360 -12.68 11.60 23.71
C PRO A 360 -14.05 12.26 23.79
N THR A 361 -14.79 12.25 22.68
CA THR A 361 -16.19 12.67 22.58
C THR A 361 -16.96 11.66 21.72
N PRO A 362 -18.31 11.66 21.75
CA PRO A 362 -19.11 10.77 20.88
C PRO A 362 -18.86 10.97 19.39
N ASN A 363 -18.30 12.10 19.00
CA ASN A 363 -18.12 12.51 17.60
C ASN A 363 -16.67 12.45 17.14
N LEU A 364 -15.70 12.15 18.00
CA LEU A 364 -14.27 12.17 17.69
C LEU A 364 -13.60 10.87 18.15
N GLU A 365 -12.97 10.19 17.23
CA GLU A 365 -12.04 9.09 17.52
C GLU A 365 -10.60 9.51 17.18
N ILE A 366 -9.67 9.22 18.08
CA ILE A 366 -8.23 9.31 17.86
C ILE A 366 -7.70 7.89 17.89
N SER A 367 -7.03 7.49 16.82
CA SER A 367 -6.43 6.16 16.72
C SER A 367 -4.93 6.25 16.50
N ALA A 368 -4.18 5.35 17.14
CA ALA A 368 -2.76 5.16 16.91
C ALA A 368 -2.47 3.68 16.69
N SER A 369 -1.49 3.38 15.83
CA SER A 369 -1.10 2.02 15.53
C SER A 369 0.39 1.86 15.30
N TYR A 370 0.87 0.65 15.51
CA TYR A 370 2.18 0.16 15.13
C TYR A 370 2.01 -1.11 14.31
N PHE A 371 2.74 -1.17 13.19
CA PHE A 371 2.79 -2.30 12.29
C PHE A 371 4.24 -2.65 12.03
N HIS A 372 4.58 -3.90 12.21
CA HIS A 372 5.91 -4.43 11.95
C HIS A 372 5.84 -5.50 10.87
N ASP A 373 6.61 -5.30 9.83
CA ASP A 373 6.71 -6.17 8.68
C ASP A 373 8.14 -6.66 8.51
N TRP A 374 8.30 -7.96 8.27
CA TRP A 374 9.59 -8.55 7.92
C TRP A 374 9.45 -9.53 6.76
N GLN A 375 10.36 -9.43 5.81
CA GLN A 375 10.36 -10.16 4.54
C GLN A 375 11.03 -11.52 4.65
N ASP A 376 10.58 -12.50 3.89
CA ASP A 376 11.28 -13.76 3.70
C ASP A 376 12.65 -13.45 3.09
N ALA A 377 13.70 -14.13 3.57
CA ALA A 377 15.00 -14.00 2.95
C ALA A 377 14.91 -14.47 1.49
N ILE A 378 15.31 -13.61 0.56
CA ILE A 378 15.30 -13.94 -0.86
C ILE A 378 16.70 -13.79 -1.42
N LEU A 379 17.15 -14.84 -2.12
CA LEU A 379 18.38 -14.84 -2.88
C LEU A 379 18.05 -14.66 -4.36
N THR A 380 18.74 -13.74 -5.02
CA THR A 380 18.61 -13.56 -6.47
C THR A 380 19.04 -14.84 -7.20
N ALA A 381 18.27 -15.22 -8.22
CA ALA A 381 18.56 -16.38 -9.06
C ALA A 381 18.64 -15.93 -10.52
N GLY A 382 19.79 -16.10 -11.14
CA GLY A 382 20.02 -15.73 -12.54
C GLY A 382 21.39 -15.09 -12.76
N THR A 383 21.86 -15.11 -13.99
CA THR A 383 23.16 -14.57 -14.37
C THR A 383 23.11 -13.11 -14.78
N GLU A 384 21.92 -12.57 -14.99
CA GLU A 384 21.70 -11.20 -15.48
C GLU A 384 21.26 -10.22 -14.37
N VAL A 385 21.07 -10.72 -13.13
CA VAL A 385 20.69 -9.89 -11.99
C VAL A 385 21.89 -9.62 -11.09
N PHE A 386 21.84 -8.51 -10.38
CA PHE A 386 22.83 -8.19 -9.36
C PHE A 386 22.72 -9.20 -8.21
N ALA A 387 23.68 -10.12 -8.16
CA ALA A 387 23.64 -11.28 -7.27
C ALA A 387 23.69 -10.84 -5.80
N GLY A 388 22.86 -11.46 -4.95
CA GLY A 388 22.85 -11.22 -3.52
C GLY A 388 21.58 -11.66 -2.84
N SER A 389 21.60 -11.63 -1.52
CA SER A 389 20.40 -11.79 -0.71
C SER A 389 19.99 -10.45 -0.12
N TYR A 390 18.66 -10.27 0.04
CA TYR A 390 18.09 -9.07 0.66
C TYR A 390 17.36 -9.46 1.94
N ASP A 391 17.72 -8.80 3.05
CA ASP A 391 16.98 -8.82 4.31
C ASP A 391 16.28 -7.47 4.46
N THR A 392 14.95 -7.49 4.37
CA THR A 392 14.13 -6.28 4.32
C THR A 392 13.08 -6.30 5.44
N ARG A 393 12.84 -5.13 6.03
CA ARG A 393 11.83 -4.93 7.08
C ARG A 393 11.26 -3.52 7.04
N ALA A 394 10.02 -3.39 7.52
CA ALA A 394 9.38 -2.10 7.71
C ALA A 394 8.78 -1.95 9.11
N ASN A 395 8.92 -0.78 9.68
CA ASN A 395 8.17 -0.34 10.85
C ASN A 395 7.26 0.81 10.44
N ILE A 396 5.96 0.71 10.74
CA ILE A 396 5.00 1.74 10.39
C ILE A 396 4.29 2.16 11.67
N PHE A 397 4.32 3.46 11.96
CA PHE A 397 3.52 4.10 13.00
C PHE A 397 2.48 4.95 12.31
N ALA A 398 1.21 4.83 12.69
CA ALA A 398 0.16 5.65 12.13
C ALA A 398 -0.65 6.35 13.22
N LEU A 399 -1.14 7.55 12.88
CA LEU A 399 -2.02 8.36 13.72
C LEU A 399 -3.20 8.83 12.87
N SER A 400 -4.43 8.68 13.39
CA SER A 400 -5.66 9.08 12.73
C SER A 400 -6.55 9.92 13.63
N LEU A 401 -7.22 10.88 13.01
CA LEU A 401 -8.34 11.62 13.60
C LEU A 401 -9.58 11.37 12.73
N THR A 402 -10.64 10.84 13.33
CA THR A 402 -11.94 10.67 12.67
C THR A 402 -13.01 11.47 13.39
N TRP A 403 -13.64 12.39 12.68
CA TRP A 403 -14.67 13.26 13.22
C TRP A 403 -16.01 13.07 12.48
N LYS A 404 -17.07 12.81 13.26
CA LYS A 404 -18.45 12.54 12.77
C LYS A 404 -19.42 13.48 13.49
N PRO A 405 -19.52 14.77 13.11
CA PRO A 405 -20.43 15.71 13.75
C PRO A 405 -21.88 15.30 13.54
N GLY A 406 -22.69 15.34 14.58
CA GLY A 406 -24.13 15.07 14.51
C GLY A 406 -24.54 13.62 14.72
N THR A 407 -23.63 12.69 14.98
CA THR A 407 -24.00 11.36 15.49
C THR A 407 -24.43 11.51 16.95
N SER A 408 -25.73 11.78 17.16
CA SER A 408 -26.34 11.72 18.50
C SER A 408 -26.28 10.26 18.97
N THR A 409 -25.63 10.03 20.10
CA THR A 409 -25.81 8.75 20.83
C THR A 409 -27.29 8.58 21.15
N LYS A 410 -27.99 7.71 20.41
CA LYS A 410 -29.28 7.17 20.83
C LYS A 410 -29.09 6.01 21.78
#